data_826dd134ca2bd8a05a532491adf8744a
#
_entry.id   826dd134ca2bd8a05a532491adf8744a
#
_cell.length_a   1.000
_cell.length_b   1.000
_cell.length_c   1.000
_cell.angle_alpha   90.00
_cell.angle_beta   90.00
_cell.angle_gamma   90.00
#
_symmetry.space_group_name_H-M   'P 1'
#
loop_
_entity.id
_entity.type
_entity.pdbx_description
1 polymer ?
#
loop_
_entity_poly.entity_id
_entity_poly.type
_entity_poly.pdbx_seq_one_letter_code
_entity_poly.pdbx_strand_id
1 'polypeptide(L)'
;HEQVMIDTSCFRNYPLHNGFEVDRIFAQKAPVASWRNILKVAYPYPNYRFWKIGKYILPKRKTMCVERKNFSFDAAVLTRKGDCYYDGYWQHEEYFCDMKETIWEAFSFPEPVDGRNKEIGALLQASDSVSLHVRRGDYVNHPLFRGICDLDYYKRAIHYMEERVNPQLYCVFSNDMAWCESHLRALLPGKEVVYVDWNKGAESYVDMRLMSLCRHNIIANSSFSW
;
A
#
# COMPACT_ATOMS: atom_id res chain seq x y z
N HIS A 1 14.06 12.17 -23.40
CA HIS A 1 12.87 11.85 -22.60
C HIS A 1 12.95 10.38 -22.24
N GLU A 2 13.14 10.07 -20.99
CA GLU A 2 13.07 8.69 -20.49
C GLU A 2 11.61 8.27 -20.47
N GLN A 3 11.28 7.19 -21.17
CA GLN A 3 9.93 6.63 -21.19
C GLN A 3 9.85 5.49 -20.16
N VAL A 4 9.09 5.70 -19.10
CA VAL A 4 8.79 4.65 -18.12
C VAL A 4 7.59 3.85 -18.61
N MET A 5 7.69 2.51 -18.52
CA MET A 5 6.60 1.58 -18.84
C MET A 5 6.41 0.59 -17.70
N ILE A 6 5.19 0.13 -17.49
CA ILE A 6 4.86 -0.82 -16.42
C ILE A 6 4.60 -2.21 -16.98
N ASP A 7 5.27 -3.22 -16.44
CA ASP A 7 4.93 -4.63 -16.71
C ASP A 7 3.78 -5.07 -15.80
N THR A 8 2.59 -5.18 -16.37
CA THR A 8 1.38 -5.63 -15.67
C THR A 8 1.14 -7.14 -15.76
N SER A 9 2.09 -7.90 -16.32
CA SER A 9 1.90 -9.34 -16.55
C SER A 9 1.77 -10.16 -15.26
N CYS A 10 2.26 -9.63 -14.12
CA CYS A 10 2.08 -10.24 -12.80
C CYS A 10 0.61 -10.28 -12.35
N PHE A 11 -0.22 -9.33 -12.79
CA PHE A 11 -1.64 -9.23 -12.41
C PHE A 11 -2.57 -10.15 -13.20
N ARG A 12 -2.12 -10.74 -14.31
CA ARG A 12 -2.97 -11.66 -15.09
C ARG A 12 -3.33 -12.90 -14.28
N ASN A 13 -4.64 -13.13 -14.13
CA ASN A 13 -5.18 -14.27 -13.37
C ASN A 13 -4.71 -14.30 -11.90
N TYR A 14 -4.55 -13.13 -11.28
CA TYR A 14 -4.25 -13.04 -9.86
C TYR A 14 -5.55 -12.79 -9.08
N PRO A 15 -6.08 -13.81 -8.39
CA PRO A 15 -7.45 -13.75 -7.83
C PRO A 15 -7.55 -12.96 -6.51
N LEU A 16 -6.43 -12.61 -5.89
CA LEU A 16 -6.41 -12.02 -4.55
C LEU A 16 -6.51 -10.48 -4.53
N HIS A 17 -6.39 -9.83 -5.68
CA HIS A 17 -6.42 -8.37 -5.80
C HIS A 17 -7.24 -7.95 -7.02
N ASN A 18 -7.65 -6.68 -7.04
CA ASN A 18 -8.40 -6.11 -8.17
C ASN A 18 -7.56 -5.96 -9.46
N GLY A 19 -6.28 -6.34 -9.44
CA GLY A 19 -5.37 -6.19 -10.56
C GLY A 19 -4.55 -4.90 -10.51
N PHE A 20 -4.21 -4.34 -11.68
CA PHE A 20 -3.51 -3.06 -11.78
C PHE A 20 -4.53 -1.93 -11.74
N GLU A 21 -4.48 -1.10 -10.71
CA GLU A 21 -5.51 -0.07 -10.43
C GLU A 21 -4.98 1.37 -10.45
N VAL A 22 -3.67 1.57 -10.60
CA VAL A 22 -3.05 2.90 -10.49
C VAL A 22 -3.64 3.91 -11.47
N ASP A 23 -3.88 3.50 -12.72
CA ASP A 23 -4.47 4.32 -13.78
C ASP A 23 -5.98 4.58 -13.59
N ARG A 24 -6.65 3.68 -12.86
CA ARG A 24 -8.07 3.81 -12.52
C ARG A 24 -8.31 4.75 -11.34
N ILE A 25 -7.47 4.63 -10.30
CA ILE A 25 -7.62 5.38 -9.04
C ILE A 25 -6.99 6.76 -9.16
N PHE A 26 -5.78 6.81 -9.69
CA PHE A 26 -5.02 8.05 -9.81
C PHE A 26 -4.98 8.51 -11.26
N ALA A 27 -4.92 9.81 -11.50
CA ALA A 27 -4.84 10.36 -12.86
C ALA A 27 -3.52 10.03 -13.60
N GLN A 28 -2.73 9.10 -13.08
CA GLN A 28 -1.43 8.70 -13.62
C GLN A 28 -1.57 7.60 -14.67
N LYS A 29 -1.18 7.92 -15.90
CA LYS A 29 -1.19 6.97 -17.01
C LYS A 29 0.24 6.59 -17.39
N ALA A 30 0.74 5.48 -16.87
CA ALA A 30 1.99 4.91 -17.36
C ALA A 30 1.72 3.89 -18.47
N PRO A 31 2.42 3.95 -19.61
CA PRO A 31 2.25 2.97 -20.68
C PRO A 31 2.53 1.55 -20.20
N VAL A 32 1.68 0.59 -20.60
CA VAL A 32 1.93 -0.82 -20.31
C VAL A 32 2.98 -1.37 -21.25
N ALA A 33 4.01 -1.99 -20.71
CA ALA A 33 5.09 -2.58 -21.48
C ALA A 33 4.61 -3.81 -22.29
N SER A 34 4.89 -3.80 -23.59
CA SER A 34 4.71 -4.99 -24.42
C SER A 34 5.80 -6.03 -24.11
N TRP A 35 5.55 -7.30 -24.45
CA TRP A 35 6.57 -8.36 -24.34
C TRP A 35 7.86 -8.01 -25.10
N ARG A 36 7.78 -7.27 -26.21
CA ARG A 36 8.94 -6.82 -26.99
C ARG A 36 9.75 -5.76 -26.22
N ASN A 37 9.08 -4.85 -25.53
CA ASN A 37 9.75 -3.86 -24.67
C ASN A 37 10.50 -4.55 -23.54
N ILE A 38 9.87 -5.53 -22.89
CA ILE A 38 10.47 -6.29 -21.78
C ILE A 38 11.68 -7.08 -22.27
N LEU A 39 11.59 -7.77 -23.42
CA LEU A 39 12.72 -8.52 -23.99
C LEU A 39 13.95 -7.67 -24.29
N LYS A 40 13.81 -6.38 -24.60
CA LYS A 40 14.99 -5.51 -24.84
C LYS A 40 15.89 -5.44 -23.61
N VAL A 41 15.30 -5.38 -22.42
CA VAL A 41 16.02 -5.15 -21.15
C VAL A 41 16.14 -6.40 -20.28
N ALA A 42 15.22 -7.36 -20.44
CA ALA A 42 15.11 -8.54 -19.58
C ALA A 42 15.24 -9.88 -20.33
N TYR A 43 15.81 -9.91 -21.55
CA TYR A 43 16.00 -11.16 -22.30
C TYR A 43 16.66 -12.25 -21.41
N PRO A 44 16.21 -13.50 -21.44
CA PRO A 44 15.20 -14.09 -22.34
C PRO A 44 13.75 -14.02 -21.79
N TYR A 45 13.47 -13.17 -20.85
CA TYR A 45 12.19 -13.11 -20.14
C TYR A 45 11.23 -12.14 -20.84
N PRO A 46 10.13 -12.62 -21.47
CA PRO A 46 9.16 -11.77 -22.17
C PRO A 46 8.15 -11.10 -21.21
N ASN A 47 8.12 -11.50 -19.95
CA ASN A 47 7.25 -10.95 -18.90
C ASN A 47 7.69 -11.43 -17.52
N TYR A 48 7.10 -10.86 -16.46
CA TYR A 48 7.41 -11.17 -15.07
C TYR A 48 7.23 -12.65 -14.71
N ARG A 49 6.24 -13.35 -15.27
CA ARG A 49 5.99 -14.76 -14.94
C ARG A 49 7.15 -15.67 -15.36
N PHE A 50 7.68 -15.45 -16.56
CA PHE A 50 8.87 -16.18 -17.02
C PHE A 50 10.09 -15.82 -16.19
N TRP A 51 10.26 -14.55 -15.82
CA TRP A 51 11.33 -14.12 -14.92
C TRP A 51 11.21 -14.78 -13.54
N LYS A 52 10.02 -14.81 -12.94
CA LYS A 52 9.79 -15.41 -11.62
C LYS A 52 10.26 -16.88 -11.53
N ILE A 53 10.15 -17.62 -12.61
CA ILE A 53 10.62 -19.00 -12.70
C ILE A 53 12.09 -19.05 -13.14
N GLY A 54 12.43 -18.34 -14.19
CA GLY A 54 13.74 -18.38 -14.84
C GLY A 54 14.89 -17.85 -13.99
N LYS A 55 14.62 -16.96 -13.02
CA LYS A 55 15.64 -16.41 -12.12
C LYS A 55 16.39 -17.45 -11.28
N TYR A 56 15.84 -18.65 -11.14
CA TYR A 56 16.50 -19.78 -10.47
C TYR A 56 17.36 -20.63 -11.39
N ILE A 57 17.24 -20.45 -12.71
CA ILE A 57 17.89 -21.30 -13.72
C ILE A 57 18.94 -20.50 -14.51
N LEU A 58 18.62 -19.27 -14.86
CA LEU A 58 19.43 -18.42 -15.71
C LEU A 58 19.88 -17.15 -14.98
N PRO A 59 21.08 -16.65 -15.23
CA PRO A 59 21.55 -15.43 -14.63
C PRO A 59 20.73 -14.22 -15.11
N LYS A 60 20.52 -13.25 -14.23
CA LYS A 60 19.92 -11.96 -14.61
C LYS A 60 20.85 -11.16 -15.52
N ARG A 61 20.28 -10.41 -16.45
CA ARG A 61 21.07 -9.49 -17.27
C ARG A 61 21.56 -8.27 -16.47
N LYS A 62 22.61 -7.64 -16.95
CA LYS A 62 23.11 -6.38 -16.39
C LYS A 62 22.09 -5.24 -16.47
N THR A 63 21.16 -5.32 -17.43
CA THR A 63 20.02 -4.39 -17.60
C THR A 63 18.85 -4.65 -16.66
N MET A 64 18.93 -5.66 -15.80
CA MET A 64 17.90 -5.95 -14.79
C MET A 64 18.36 -5.48 -13.41
N CYS A 65 17.61 -4.55 -12.82
CA CYS A 65 17.81 -4.08 -11.46
C CYS A 65 16.80 -4.78 -10.54
N VAL A 66 17.30 -5.76 -9.79
CA VAL A 66 16.46 -6.55 -8.87
C VAL A 66 16.75 -6.13 -7.45
N GLU A 67 15.73 -5.79 -6.70
CA GLU A 67 15.84 -5.44 -5.29
C GLU A 67 16.48 -6.62 -4.53
N ARG A 68 17.53 -6.36 -3.78
CA ARG A 68 18.30 -7.39 -3.07
C ARG A 68 17.72 -7.71 -1.71
N LYS A 69 17.23 -6.69 -1.05
CA LYS A 69 16.69 -6.78 0.31
C LYS A 69 15.53 -5.81 0.44
N ASN A 70 14.35 -6.35 0.73
CA ASN A 70 13.16 -5.53 0.98
C ASN A 70 13.39 -4.52 2.11
N PHE A 71 12.77 -3.37 2.01
CA PHE A 71 12.83 -2.28 2.98
C PHE A 71 14.24 -1.71 3.21
N SER A 72 15.16 -1.91 2.28
CA SER A 72 16.50 -1.35 2.35
C SER A 72 16.76 -0.42 1.18
N PHE A 73 17.34 0.74 1.46
CA PHE A 73 17.75 1.68 0.44
C PHE A 73 19.05 1.23 -0.25
N ASP A 74 19.09 1.34 -1.58
CA ASP A 74 20.30 1.13 -2.39
C ASP A 74 20.47 2.33 -3.33
N ALA A 75 21.36 3.26 -2.98
CA ALA A 75 21.62 4.47 -3.75
C ALA A 75 22.08 4.19 -5.19
N ALA A 76 22.66 3.02 -5.47
CA ALA A 76 23.07 2.64 -6.82
C ALA A 76 21.89 2.49 -7.79
N VAL A 77 20.67 2.33 -7.29
CA VAL A 77 19.43 2.28 -8.08
C VAL A 77 19.17 3.64 -8.72
N LEU A 78 19.32 4.74 -7.96
CA LEU A 78 19.06 6.11 -8.43
C LEU A 78 20.08 6.62 -9.45
N THR A 79 21.28 6.08 -9.43
CA THR A 79 22.38 6.51 -10.33
C THR A 79 22.49 5.64 -11.59
N ARG A 80 21.62 4.68 -11.76
CA ARG A 80 21.65 3.72 -12.85
C ARG A 80 21.31 4.40 -14.18
N LYS A 81 22.17 4.20 -15.19
CA LYS A 81 21.99 4.78 -16.53
C LYS A 81 21.58 3.72 -17.55
N GLY A 82 20.86 4.17 -18.59
CA GLY A 82 20.41 3.33 -19.71
C GLY A 82 19.12 2.57 -19.42
N ASP A 83 18.65 1.86 -20.43
CA ASP A 83 17.41 1.08 -20.34
C ASP A 83 17.53 -0.02 -19.28
N CYS A 84 16.57 -0.09 -18.36
CA CYS A 84 16.60 -1.04 -17.26
C CYS A 84 15.21 -1.59 -16.95
N TYR A 85 15.16 -2.87 -16.59
CA TYR A 85 13.99 -3.51 -15.99
C TYR A 85 14.17 -3.55 -14.47
N TYR A 86 13.30 -2.83 -13.74
CA TYR A 86 13.29 -2.80 -12.29
C TYR A 86 12.33 -3.85 -11.73
N ASP A 87 12.82 -4.74 -10.88
CA ASP A 87 12.03 -5.76 -10.18
C ASP A 87 12.24 -5.64 -8.67
N GLY A 88 11.23 -5.21 -7.96
CA GLY A 88 11.27 -5.03 -6.51
C GLY A 88 10.05 -4.27 -5.99
N TYR A 89 9.95 -4.16 -4.68
CA TYR A 89 8.93 -3.37 -4.00
C TYR A 89 9.34 -1.91 -3.79
N TRP A 90 10.66 -1.64 -3.66
CA TRP A 90 11.25 -0.30 -3.48
C TRP A 90 10.62 0.48 -2.32
N GLN A 91 10.27 -0.22 -1.25
CA GLN A 91 9.58 0.30 -0.07
C GLN A 91 10.57 0.96 0.90
N HIS A 92 11.19 2.05 0.48
CA HIS A 92 12.03 2.89 1.30
C HIS A 92 11.89 4.35 0.88
N GLU A 93 11.63 5.24 1.84
CA GLU A 93 11.31 6.64 1.55
C GLU A 93 12.44 7.40 0.86
N GLU A 94 13.70 7.05 1.10
CA GLU A 94 14.86 7.68 0.47
C GLU A 94 14.90 7.56 -1.06
N TYR A 95 14.11 6.65 -1.67
CA TYR A 95 13.99 6.58 -3.13
C TYR A 95 13.26 7.77 -3.73
N PHE A 96 12.46 8.50 -2.95
CA PHE A 96 11.59 9.58 -3.43
C PHE A 96 11.47 10.76 -2.48
N CYS A 97 12.33 10.86 -1.46
CA CYS A 97 12.28 11.96 -0.48
C CYS A 97 12.41 13.35 -1.13
N ASP A 98 13.22 13.45 -2.19
CA ASP A 98 13.42 14.71 -2.95
C ASP A 98 12.24 15.06 -3.87
N MET A 99 11.25 14.15 -4.00
CA MET A 99 10.09 14.29 -4.90
C MET A 99 8.76 14.18 -4.15
N LYS A 100 8.75 14.46 -2.86
CA LYS A 100 7.61 14.24 -1.97
C LYS A 100 6.33 14.93 -2.46
N GLU A 101 6.42 16.21 -2.81
CA GLU A 101 5.29 16.98 -3.32
C GLU A 101 4.77 16.41 -4.63
N THR A 102 5.66 16.08 -5.56
CA THR A 102 5.29 15.45 -6.85
C THR A 102 4.59 14.12 -6.65
N ILE A 103 5.05 13.31 -5.69
CA ILE A 103 4.40 12.02 -5.35
C ILE A 103 3.02 12.24 -4.74
N TRP A 104 2.86 13.19 -3.84
CA TRP A 104 1.57 13.52 -3.25
C TRP A 104 0.55 13.99 -4.29
N GLU A 105 0.96 14.86 -5.22
CA GLU A 105 0.11 15.29 -6.33
C GLU A 105 -0.25 14.13 -7.25
N ALA A 106 0.73 13.30 -7.60
CA ALA A 106 0.56 12.17 -8.51
C ALA A 106 -0.38 11.09 -7.95
N PHE A 107 -0.38 10.88 -6.63
CA PHE A 107 -1.19 9.88 -5.93
C PHE A 107 -2.32 10.50 -5.10
N SER A 108 -2.82 11.67 -5.50
CA SER A 108 -4.02 12.26 -4.90
C SER A 108 -5.26 11.43 -5.24
N PHE A 109 -6.03 11.10 -4.22
CA PHE A 109 -7.25 10.30 -4.39
C PHE A 109 -8.39 11.15 -4.98
N PRO A 110 -9.21 10.58 -5.89
CA PRO A 110 -10.43 11.24 -6.35
C PRO A 110 -11.45 11.38 -5.22
N GLU A 111 -12.33 12.39 -5.32
CA GLU A 111 -13.44 12.53 -4.38
C GLU A 111 -14.39 11.33 -4.46
N PRO A 112 -14.83 10.77 -3.31
CA PRO A 112 -15.81 9.69 -3.32
C PRO A 112 -17.12 10.17 -3.96
N VAL A 113 -17.80 9.28 -4.66
CA VAL A 113 -19.09 9.61 -5.29
C VAL A 113 -20.21 9.57 -4.26
N ASP A 114 -20.18 8.61 -3.33
CA ASP A 114 -21.22 8.39 -2.35
C ASP A 114 -21.19 9.39 -1.18
N GLY A 115 -22.39 9.67 -0.62
CA GLY A 115 -22.55 10.62 0.47
C GLY A 115 -21.89 10.17 1.77
N ARG A 116 -21.94 8.86 2.09
CA ARG A 116 -21.42 8.32 3.36
C ARG A 116 -19.91 8.53 3.49
N ASN A 117 -19.15 8.21 2.43
CA ASN A 117 -17.71 8.44 2.42
C ASN A 117 -17.34 9.92 2.44
N LYS A 118 -18.16 10.79 1.84
CA LYS A 118 -17.99 12.26 1.95
C LYS A 118 -18.19 12.77 3.37
N GLU A 119 -19.25 12.33 4.03
CA GLU A 119 -19.56 12.71 5.42
C GLU A 119 -18.45 12.25 6.38
N ILE A 120 -18.02 11.00 6.27
CA ILE A 120 -16.92 10.48 7.08
C ILE A 120 -15.61 11.22 6.76
N GLY A 121 -15.29 11.46 5.49
CA GLY A 121 -14.10 12.21 5.10
C GLY A 121 -14.08 13.63 5.71
N ALA A 122 -15.20 14.33 5.68
CA ALA A 122 -15.33 15.65 6.30
C ALA A 122 -15.17 15.59 7.84
N LEU A 123 -15.75 14.59 8.50
CA LEU A 123 -15.60 14.36 9.94
C LEU A 123 -14.13 14.10 10.30
N LEU A 124 -13.43 13.25 9.55
CA LEU A 124 -12.03 12.93 9.80
C LEU A 124 -11.10 14.14 9.66
N GLN A 125 -11.35 14.98 8.66
CA GLN A 125 -10.58 16.21 8.44
C GLN A 125 -10.85 17.29 9.51
N ALA A 126 -12.09 17.35 10.01
CA ALA A 126 -12.48 18.34 11.03
C ALA A 126 -12.06 17.95 12.44
N SER A 127 -11.63 16.70 12.67
CA SER A 127 -11.35 16.15 14.00
C SER A 127 -9.86 15.85 14.20
N ASP A 128 -9.44 15.76 15.46
CA ASP A 128 -8.18 15.08 15.82
C ASP A 128 -8.40 13.57 15.73
N SER A 129 -8.38 13.08 14.50
CA SER A 129 -8.72 11.71 14.14
C SER A 129 -7.50 10.82 13.99
N VAL A 130 -7.65 9.55 14.36
CA VAL A 130 -6.65 8.49 14.15
C VAL A 130 -7.24 7.42 13.26
N SER A 131 -6.58 7.10 12.15
CA SER A 131 -6.87 5.85 11.44
C SER A 131 -6.22 4.67 12.16
N LEU A 132 -6.95 3.58 12.30
CA LEU A 132 -6.46 2.34 12.88
C LEU A 132 -6.68 1.22 11.89
N HIS A 133 -5.62 0.81 11.20
CA HIS A 133 -5.67 -0.27 10.21
C HIS A 133 -5.29 -1.61 10.83
N VAL A 134 -6.17 -2.58 10.66
CA VAL A 134 -5.98 -3.96 11.13
C VAL A 134 -5.99 -4.93 9.95
N ARG A 135 -4.86 -5.57 9.71
CA ARG A 135 -4.75 -6.62 8.69
C ARG A 135 -4.67 -7.98 9.36
N ARG A 136 -5.74 -8.77 9.23
CA ARG A 136 -5.84 -10.11 9.83
C ARG A 136 -6.09 -11.18 8.79
N GLY A 137 -7.25 -11.29 8.23
CA GLY A 137 -7.69 -12.23 7.21
C GLY A 137 -6.65 -13.29 6.79
N ASP A 138 -5.97 -13.03 5.69
CA ASP A 138 -4.90 -13.86 5.15
C ASP A 138 -3.61 -13.89 6.01
N TYR A 139 -3.42 -12.92 6.94
CA TYR A 139 -2.21 -12.83 7.78
C TYR A 139 -2.25 -13.72 9.02
N VAL A 140 -3.42 -14.06 9.54
CA VAL A 140 -3.57 -14.83 10.79
C VAL A 140 -2.83 -16.17 10.72
N ASN A 141 -2.90 -16.84 9.58
CA ASN A 141 -2.28 -18.14 9.35
C ASN A 141 -0.99 -18.07 8.50
N HIS A 142 -0.55 -16.87 8.11
CA HIS A 142 0.62 -16.73 7.24
C HIS A 142 1.92 -16.86 8.06
N PRO A 143 2.86 -17.74 7.68
CA PRO A 143 4.07 -18.02 8.48
C PRO A 143 4.93 -16.78 8.78
N LEU A 144 4.95 -15.80 7.87
CA LEU A 144 5.79 -14.60 7.98
C LEU A 144 5.07 -13.41 8.64
N PHE A 145 3.73 -13.40 8.69
CA PHE A 145 2.98 -12.20 9.08
C PHE A 145 2.16 -12.39 10.36
N ARG A 146 1.88 -13.64 10.75
CA ARG A 146 1.11 -13.91 11.97
C ARG A 146 1.82 -13.34 13.21
N GLY A 147 1.03 -12.70 14.08
CA GLY A 147 1.50 -12.23 15.39
C GLY A 147 2.39 -10.98 15.35
N ILE A 148 2.65 -10.38 14.17
CA ILE A 148 3.43 -9.13 14.10
C ILE A 148 2.61 -7.95 14.64
N CYS A 149 1.39 -7.76 14.12
CA CYS A 149 0.46 -6.77 14.64
C CYS A 149 -0.67 -7.50 15.40
N ASP A 150 -0.35 -7.97 16.59
CA ASP A 150 -1.27 -8.62 17.52
C ASP A 150 -2.06 -7.59 18.35
N LEU A 151 -2.90 -8.05 19.27
CA LEU A 151 -3.68 -7.16 20.13
C LEU A 151 -2.77 -6.27 21.01
N ASP A 152 -1.64 -6.80 21.44
CA ASP A 152 -0.72 -6.04 22.30
C ASP A 152 0.02 -4.94 21.51
N TYR A 153 0.27 -5.16 20.21
CA TYR A 153 0.71 -4.08 19.34
C TYR A 153 -0.31 -2.92 19.31
N TYR A 154 -1.58 -3.21 19.07
CA TYR A 154 -2.63 -2.18 19.03
C TYR A 154 -2.82 -1.51 20.39
N LYS A 155 -2.75 -2.22 21.49
CA LYS A 155 -2.78 -1.63 22.84
C LYS A 155 -1.67 -0.60 23.04
N ARG A 156 -0.43 -0.96 22.70
CA ARG A 156 0.72 -0.06 22.82
C ARG A 156 0.59 1.16 21.90
N ALA A 157 0.16 0.94 20.65
CA ALA A 157 -0.01 2.01 19.68
C ALA A 157 -1.12 2.99 20.09
N ILE A 158 -2.26 2.48 20.57
CA ILE A 158 -3.35 3.31 21.10
C ILE A 158 -2.87 4.09 22.31
N HIS A 159 -2.21 3.43 23.28
CA HIS A 159 -1.68 4.10 24.46
C HIS A 159 -0.70 5.24 24.09
N TYR A 160 0.19 4.98 23.14
CA TYR A 160 1.11 6.00 22.61
C TYR A 160 0.37 7.22 22.04
N MET A 161 -0.74 6.99 21.30
CA MET A 161 -1.56 8.08 20.77
C MET A 161 -2.31 8.83 21.87
N GLU A 162 -2.86 8.13 22.85
CA GLU A 162 -3.56 8.75 23.99
C GLU A 162 -2.63 9.67 24.80
N GLU A 163 -1.40 9.24 25.04
CA GLU A 163 -0.43 10.05 25.81
C GLU A 163 0.03 11.32 25.07
N ARG A 164 0.08 11.31 23.73
CA ARG A 164 0.68 12.39 22.93
C ARG A 164 -0.32 13.30 22.25
N VAL A 165 -1.43 12.74 21.85
CA VAL A 165 -2.44 13.46 21.03
C VAL A 165 -3.78 13.53 21.75
N ASN A 166 -4.12 12.48 22.52
CA ASN A 166 -5.43 12.32 23.14
C ASN A 166 -6.60 12.50 22.16
N PRO A 167 -6.62 11.78 21.02
CA PRO A 167 -7.61 11.98 19.98
C PRO A 167 -9.01 11.64 20.47
N GLN A 168 -10.04 12.27 19.90
CA GLN A 168 -11.42 11.97 20.24
C GLN A 168 -12.07 10.93 19.31
N LEU A 169 -11.54 10.80 18.12
CA LEU A 169 -12.09 9.96 17.06
C LEU A 169 -11.08 8.93 16.56
N TYR A 170 -11.48 7.67 16.56
CA TYR A 170 -10.77 6.58 15.90
C TYR A 170 -11.58 6.04 14.73
N CYS A 171 -10.96 5.93 13.56
CA CYS A 171 -11.56 5.33 12.38
C CYS A 171 -10.86 3.99 12.08
N VAL A 172 -11.60 2.88 12.19
CA VAL A 172 -11.06 1.53 12.09
C VAL A 172 -11.30 0.97 10.70
N PHE A 173 -10.24 0.47 10.08
CA PHE A 173 -10.23 -0.17 8.75
C PHE A 173 -9.69 -1.59 8.88
N SER A 174 -10.41 -2.58 8.36
CA SER A 174 -9.97 -3.97 8.48
C SER A 174 -10.64 -4.91 7.47
N ASN A 175 -9.95 -5.99 7.16
CA ASN A 175 -10.53 -7.15 6.49
C ASN A 175 -11.10 -8.19 7.46
N ASP A 176 -11.12 -7.90 8.78
CA ASP A 176 -11.71 -8.72 9.86
C ASP A 176 -12.39 -7.79 10.87
N MET A 177 -13.51 -7.19 10.45
CA MET A 177 -14.19 -6.15 11.23
C MET A 177 -14.79 -6.72 12.52
N ALA A 178 -15.33 -7.93 12.49
CA ALA A 178 -15.89 -8.58 13.68
C ALA A 178 -14.85 -8.74 14.81
N TRP A 179 -13.61 -9.05 14.46
CA TRP A 179 -12.52 -9.07 15.42
C TRP A 179 -12.22 -7.66 15.97
N CYS A 180 -12.23 -6.67 15.13
CA CYS A 180 -11.98 -5.28 15.56
C CYS A 180 -13.02 -4.80 16.55
N GLU A 181 -14.29 -5.00 16.26
CA GLU A 181 -15.40 -4.61 17.16
C GLU A 181 -15.30 -5.31 18.53
N SER A 182 -14.99 -6.60 18.53
CA SER A 182 -14.92 -7.38 19.76
C SER A 182 -13.70 -7.10 20.63
N HIS A 183 -12.57 -6.65 20.04
CA HIS A 183 -11.32 -6.51 20.78
C HIS A 183 -10.86 -5.05 20.93
N LEU A 184 -11.10 -4.18 19.94
CA LEU A 184 -10.57 -2.81 19.99
C LEU A 184 -11.50 -1.87 20.76
N ARG A 185 -12.81 -2.12 20.78
CA ARG A 185 -13.76 -1.23 21.48
C ARG A 185 -13.41 -1.06 22.96
N ALA A 186 -13.00 -2.12 23.62
CA ALA A 186 -12.60 -2.08 25.02
C ALA A 186 -11.31 -1.30 25.29
N LEU A 187 -10.49 -1.08 24.25
CA LEU A 187 -9.25 -0.30 24.34
C LEU A 187 -9.48 1.22 24.15
N LEU A 188 -10.68 1.62 23.76
CA LEU A 188 -11.05 3.01 23.40
C LEU A 188 -12.24 3.50 24.24
N PRO A 189 -12.13 3.47 25.60
CA PRO A 189 -13.21 3.92 26.46
C PRO A 189 -13.44 5.43 26.30
N GLY A 190 -14.70 5.84 26.15
CA GLY A 190 -15.06 7.24 26.00
C GLY A 190 -14.73 7.89 24.66
N LYS A 191 -14.14 7.16 23.73
CA LYS A 191 -13.80 7.67 22.39
C LYS A 191 -14.91 7.39 21.38
N GLU A 192 -15.05 8.27 20.42
CA GLU A 192 -15.82 8.00 19.22
C GLU A 192 -15.07 7.01 18.34
N VAL A 193 -15.76 5.96 17.86
CA VAL A 193 -15.15 4.93 17.00
C VAL A 193 -16.04 4.67 15.81
N VAL A 194 -15.51 4.92 14.62
CA VAL A 194 -16.14 4.61 13.35
C VAL A 194 -15.49 3.36 12.75
N TYR A 195 -16.29 2.34 12.47
CA TYR A 195 -15.85 1.12 11.79
C TYR A 195 -16.24 1.19 10.32
N VAL A 196 -15.24 1.21 9.42
CA VAL A 196 -15.46 1.32 7.96
C VAL A 196 -15.43 -0.07 7.35
N ASP A 197 -16.61 -0.62 7.03
CA ASP A 197 -16.76 -1.99 6.52
C ASP A 197 -17.50 -2.08 5.17
N TRP A 198 -17.80 -0.96 4.55
CA TRP A 198 -18.66 -0.89 3.36
C TRP A 198 -17.89 -0.74 2.03
N ASN A 199 -16.67 -0.24 2.03
CA ASN A 199 -15.86 -0.09 0.81
C ASN A 199 -15.23 -1.43 0.43
N LYS A 200 -15.76 -2.10 -0.58
CA LYS A 200 -15.31 -3.45 -0.97
C LYS A 200 -15.01 -3.55 -2.46
N GLY A 201 -14.20 -4.54 -2.84
CA GLY A 201 -13.85 -4.78 -4.24
C GLY A 201 -13.19 -3.55 -4.86
N ALA A 202 -13.74 -3.06 -5.98
CA ALA A 202 -13.22 -1.92 -6.70
C ALA A 202 -13.18 -0.62 -5.88
N GLU A 203 -14.01 -0.50 -4.84
CA GLU A 203 -14.07 0.69 -3.99
C GLU A 203 -13.16 0.61 -2.74
N SER A 204 -12.40 -0.47 -2.56
CA SER A 204 -11.52 -0.64 -1.39
C SER A 204 -10.45 0.46 -1.28
N TYR A 205 -10.06 1.11 -2.37
CA TYR A 205 -9.13 2.24 -2.35
C TYR A 205 -9.66 3.45 -1.57
N VAL A 206 -10.99 3.55 -1.39
CA VAL A 206 -11.61 4.64 -0.62
C VAL A 206 -11.20 4.55 0.85
N ASP A 207 -10.96 3.35 1.38
CA ASP A 207 -10.41 3.19 2.72
C ASP A 207 -9.04 3.84 2.86
N MET A 208 -8.14 3.67 1.86
CA MET A 208 -6.84 4.36 1.86
C MET A 208 -7.00 5.88 1.83
N ARG A 209 -7.95 6.38 1.02
CA ARG A 209 -8.29 7.80 1.02
C ARG A 209 -8.73 8.26 2.40
N LEU A 210 -9.68 7.58 3.03
CA LEU A 210 -10.18 7.94 4.37
C LEU A 210 -9.04 7.89 5.41
N MET A 211 -8.17 6.88 5.36
CA MET A 211 -6.99 6.83 6.21
C MET A 211 -6.08 8.05 6.01
N SER A 212 -5.86 8.48 4.77
CA SER A 212 -5.03 9.65 4.46
C SER A 212 -5.62 10.98 4.92
N LEU A 213 -6.93 11.04 5.18
CA LEU A 213 -7.62 12.22 5.72
C LEU A 213 -7.54 12.30 7.26
N CYS A 214 -7.17 11.22 7.93
CA CYS A 214 -6.93 11.24 9.36
C CYS A 214 -5.65 12.01 9.69
N ARG A 215 -5.63 12.71 10.81
CA ARG A 215 -4.47 13.48 11.27
C ARG A 215 -3.32 12.57 11.71
N HIS A 216 -3.63 11.40 12.25
CA HIS A 216 -2.68 10.41 12.74
C HIS A 216 -3.05 9.01 12.25
N ASN A 217 -2.05 8.12 12.21
CA ASN A 217 -2.25 6.77 11.66
C ASN A 217 -1.58 5.72 12.54
N ILE A 218 -2.34 4.68 12.90
CA ILE A 218 -1.82 3.41 13.43
C ILE A 218 -1.92 2.39 12.29
N ILE A 219 -0.78 2.02 11.71
CA ILE A 219 -0.71 1.17 10.53
C ILE A 219 -0.50 -0.31 10.90
N ALA A 220 -0.94 -1.22 10.04
CA ALA A 220 -0.54 -2.62 10.10
C ALA A 220 0.75 -2.85 9.30
N ASN A 221 1.34 -4.05 9.41
CA ASN A 221 2.46 -4.51 8.58
C ASN A 221 1.99 -4.84 7.14
N SER A 222 1.31 -3.90 6.51
CA SER A 222 0.66 -4.06 5.20
C SER A 222 0.97 -2.86 4.30
N SER A 223 1.31 -3.12 3.04
CA SER A 223 1.49 -2.08 2.03
C SER A 223 0.22 -1.26 1.74
N PHE A 224 -0.94 -1.71 2.20
CA PHE A 224 -2.20 -0.97 2.09
C PHE A 224 -2.20 0.29 2.97
N SER A 225 -1.57 0.26 4.12
CA SER A 225 -1.52 1.38 5.07
C SER A 225 -0.12 1.98 5.25
N TRP A 226 0.86 1.44 4.58
CA TRP A 226 2.22 1.97 4.57
C TRP A 226 2.35 3.07 3.52
#